data_4161657ee115940db12952a2002fc133
#
_entry.id   4161657ee115940db12952a2002fc133
#
_cell.length_a   1.000
_cell.length_b   1.000
_cell.length_c   1.000
_cell.angle_alpha   90.00
_cell.angle_beta   90.00
_cell.angle_gamma   90.00
#
_symmetry.space_group_name_H-M   'P 1'
#
loop_
_entity.id
_entity.type
_entity.pdbx_description
1 polymer ?
#
loop_
_entity_poly.entity_id
_entity_poly.type
_entity_poly.pdbx_seq_one_letter_code
_entity_poly.pdbx_strand_id
1 'polypeptide(L)' 'INDIKPGERILIVDDVISTGGTLEPLLETLENMGVILQDIVIAIEKGNGRERLNKERPNWPIRSLARIDIIDGKVEIVD' A
#
# COMPACT_ATOMS: atom_id res chain seq x y z
N ILE A 1 1.25 -13.50 10.79
CA ILE A 1 1.94 -13.88 9.56
C ILE A 1 2.65 -15.25 9.70
N ASN A 2 2.24 -16.02 10.69
CA ASN A 2 2.95 -17.25 10.99
C ASN A 2 2.82 -18.34 9.92
N ASP A 3 1.80 -18.24 9.08
CA ASP A 3 1.50 -19.30 8.12
C ASP A 3 1.84 -18.96 6.68
N ILE A 4 2.53 -17.84 6.45
CA ILE A 4 2.91 -17.43 5.10
C ILE A 4 4.18 -18.16 4.68
N LYS A 5 4.11 -18.83 3.53
CA LYS A 5 5.21 -19.63 3.00
C LYS A 5 5.70 -19.05 1.68
N PRO A 6 6.97 -19.28 1.31
CA PRO A 6 7.47 -18.85 0.01
C PRO A 6 6.62 -19.41 -1.14
N GLY A 7 6.37 -18.59 -2.12
CA GLY A 7 5.56 -18.97 -3.27
C GLY A 7 4.07 -18.75 -3.10
N GLU A 8 3.59 -18.44 -1.90
CA GLU A 8 2.18 -18.13 -1.71
C GLU A 8 1.82 -16.78 -2.34
N ARG A 9 0.60 -16.71 -2.84
CA ARG A 9 0.04 -15.46 -3.31
C ARG A 9 -0.79 -14.86 -2.21
N ILE A 10 -0.54 -13.59 -1.89
CA ILE A 10 -1.23 -12.93 -0.79
C ILE A 10 -1.91 -11.67 -1.27
N LEU A 11 -3.03 -11.36 -0.62
CA LEU A 11 -3.76 -10.12 -0.77
C LEU A 11 -3.56 -9.32 0.51
N ILE A 12 -3.14 -8.08 0.38
CA ILE A 12 -2.97 -7.19 1.53
C ILE A 12 -4.06 -6.14 1.49
N VAL A 13 -4.74 -5.98 2.63
CA VAL A 13 -5.76 -4.95 2.80
C VAL A 13 -5.37 -4.12 4.01
N ASP A 14 -5.28 -2.82 3.84
CA ASP A 14 -4.93 -1.90 4.92
C ASP A 14 -5.88 -0.70 4.93
N ASP A 15 -5.88 0.04 6.03
CA ASP A 15 -6.82 1.14 6.23
C ASP A 15 -6.39 2.40 5.49
N VAL A 16 -5.21 2.92 5.83
CA VAL A 16 -4.76 4.23 5.37
C VAL A 16 -3.29 4.17 5.00
N ILE A 17 -2.96 4.81 3.89
CA ILE A 17 -1.57 5.08 3.53
C ILE A 17 -1.39 6.60 3.46
N SER A 18 -0.33 7.11 4.05
CA SER A 18 0.04 8.53 3.92
C SER A 18 1.38 8.67 3.20
N THR A 19 2.48 8.44 3.91
CA THR A 19 3.82 8.52 3.31
C THR A 19 4.30 7.20 2.73
N GLY A 20 3.66 6.09 3.11
CA GLY A 20 4.13 4.76 2.77
C GLY A 20 5.19 4.24 3.72
N GLY A 21 5.51 5.00 4.78
CA GLY A 21 6.58 4.64 5.69
C GLY A 21 6.34 3.38 6.51
N THR A 22 5.07 3.01 6.73
CA THR A 22 4.71 1.78 7.44
C THR A 22 4.56 0.60 6.47
N LEU A 23 4.00 0.88 5.31
CA LEU A 23 3.71 -0.17 4.32
C LEU A 23 4.98 -0.67 3.63
N GLU A 24 5.90 0.22 3.31
CA GLU A 24 7.11 -0.14 2.57
C GLU A 24 7.94 -1.22 3.26
N PRO A 25 8.29 -1.09 4.55
CA PRO A 25 9.04 -2.14 5.23
C PRO A 25 8.30 -3.47 5.29
N LEU A 26 6.98 -3.43 5.45
CA LEU A 26 6.17 -4.65 5.46
C LEU A 26 6.23 -5.36 4.11
N LEU A 27 6.05 -4.63 3.02
CA LEU A 27 6.09 -5.22 1.68
C LEU A 27 7.47 -5.75 1.33
N GLU A 28 8.53 -5.06 1.73
CA GLU A 28 9.89 -5.54 1.52
C GLU A 28 10.14 -6.84 2.28
N THR A 29 9.67 -6.93 3.52
CA THR A 29 9.81 -8.15 4.32
C THR A 29 9.10 -9.32 3.64
N LEU A 30 7.87 -9.11 3.20
CA LEU A 30 7.11 -10.16 2.52
C LEU A 30 7.75 -10.57 1.20
N GLU A 31 8.26 -9.62 0.45
CA GLU A 31 8.95 -9.92 -0.80
C GLU A 31 10.20 -10.74 -0.56
N ASN A 32 10.95 -10.41 0.50
CA ASN A 32 12.16 -11.16 0.88
C ASN A 32 11.84 -12.57 1.36
N MET A 33 10.63 -12.81 1.83
CA MET A 33 10.16 -14.16 2.20
C MET A 33 9.80 -14.99 0.98
N GLY A 34 9.81 -14.40 -0.21
CA GLY A 34 9.50 -15.13 -1.43
C GLY A 34 8.02 -15.26 -1.73
N VAL A 35 7.16 -14.53 -1.05
CA VAL A 35 5.73 -14.54 -1.34
C VAL A 35 5.43 -13.68 -2.57
N ILE A 36 4.31 -13.96 -3.21
CA ILE A 36 3.85 -13.20 -4.36
C ILE A 36 2.79 -12.21 -3.87
N LEU A 37 3.08 -10.93 -4.05
CA LEU A 37 2.13 -9.87 -3.71
C LEU A 37 1.12 -9.75 -4.84
N GLN A 38 -0.02 -10.43 -4.71
CA GLN A 38 -1.00 -10.50 -5.77
C GLN A 38 -1.78 -9.20 -5.93
N ASP A 39 -2.14 -8.59 -4.81
CA ASP A 39 -2.84 -7.31 -4.81
C ASP A 39 -2.65 -6.64 -3.46
N ILE A 40 -2.60 -5.32 -3.48
CA ILE A 40 -2.47 -4.51 -2.27
C ILE A 40 -3.54 -3.43 -2.34
N VAL A 41 -4.56 -3.55 -1.48
CA VAL A 41 -5.69 -2.64 -1.49
C VAL A 41 -5.65 -1.79 -0.24
N ILE A 42 -5.64 -0.49 -0.41
CA ILE A 42 -5.68 0.48 0.68
C ILE A 42 -7.04 1.18 0.62
N ALA A 43 -7.74 1.22 1.74
CA ALA A 43 -9.05 1.86 1.76
C ALA A 43 -8.96 3.35 1.47
N ILE A 44 -8.02 4.03 2.10
CA ILE A 44 -7.90 5.49 1.96
C ILE A 44 -6.43 5.84 1.76
N GLU A 45 -6.13 6.62 0.72
CA GLU A 45 -4.81 7.22 0.58
C GLU A 45 -4.86 8.71 0.87
N LYS A 46 -3.84 9.18 1.58
CA LYS A 46 -3.66 10.58 1.93
C LYS A 46 -2.27 11.00 1.47
N GLY A 47 -2.21 12.09 0.71
CA GLY A 47 -0.93 12.54 0.18
C GLY A 47 -0.46 11.69 -1.00
N ASN A 48 0.86 11.55 -1.14
CA ASN A 48 1.46 10.92 -2.32
C ASN A 48 2.25 9.65 -2.04
N GLY A 49 2.06 9.05 -0.87
CA GLY A 49 2.81 7.85 -0.51
C GLY A 49 2.60 6.68 -1.46
N ARG A 50 1.34 6.44 -1.89
CA ARG A 50 1.05 5.38 -2.85
C ARG A 50 1.70 5.63 -4.20
N GLU A 51 1.60 6.86 -4.70
CA GLU A 51 2.21 7.21 -5.98
C GLU A 51 3.73 7.03 -5.93
N ARG A 52 4.35 7.44 -4.83
CA ARG A 52 5.78 7.27 -4.64
C ARG A 52 6.17 5.80 -4.66
N LEU A 53 5.45 4.96 -3.93
CA LEU A 53 5.76 3.53 -3.89
C LEU A 53 5.52 2.86 -5.24
N ASN A 54 4.46 3.22 -5.94
CA ASN A 54 4.21 2.66 -7.27
C ASN A 54 5.29 3.05 -8.27
N LYS A 55 5.87 4.23 -8.12
CA LYS A 55 6.94 4.69 -8.99
C LYS A 55 8.27 4.02 -8.66
N GLU A 56 8.60 3.91 -7.37
CA GLU A 56 9.85 3.30 -6.92
C GLU A 56 9.82 1.79 -7.00
N ARG A 57 8.66 1.19 -6.82
CA ARG A 57 8.46 -0.27 -6.82
C ARG A 57 7.32 -0.64 -7.76
N PRO A 58 7.52 -0.55 -9.08
CA PRO A 58 6.43 -0.78 -10.03
C PRO A 58 5.88 -2.21 -10.03
N ASN A 59 6.58 -3.16 -9.42
CA ASN A 59 6.10 -4.52 -9.28
C ASN A 59 5.16 -4.73 -8.09
N TRP A 60 4.92 -3.69 -7.28
CA TRP A 60 3.96 -3.75 -6.19
C TRP A 60 2.61 -3.22 -6.69
N PRO A 61 1.57 -4.06 -6.78
CA PRO A 61 0.27 -3.63 -7.32
C PRO A 61 -0.58 -2.94 -6.25
N ILE A 62 -0.19 -1.72 -5.88
CA ILE A 62 -0.86 -0.96 -4.83
C ILE A 62 -2.01 -0.15 -5.42
N ARG A 63 -3.21 -0.34 -4.87
CA ARG A 63 -4.40 0.41 -5.27
C ARG A 63 -5.05 1.02 -4.03
N SER A 64 -5.75 2.13 -4.19
CA SER A 64 -6.57 2.69 -3.14
C SER A 64 -8.01 2.82 -3.60
N LEU A 65 -8.94 2.73 -2.65
CA LEU A 65 -10.36 2.87 -2.94
C LEU A 65 -10.79 4.32 -2.95
N ALA A 66 -10.15 5.16 -2.15
CA ALA A 66 -10.42 6.58 -2.10
C ALA A 66 -9.15 7.34 -1.81
N ARG A 67 -9.06 8.55 -2.34
CA ARG A 67 -7.97 9.45 -2.06
C ARG A 67 -8.52 10.69 -1.36
N ILE A 68 -7.85 11.10 -0.29
CA ILE A 68 -8.23 12.30 0.43
C ILE A 68 -7.04 13.26 0.49
N ASP A 69 -7.36 14.53 0.70
CA ASP A 69 -6.34 15.54 0.90
C ASP A 69 -6.86 16.55 1.92
N ILE A 70 -5.95 17.30 2.51
CA ILE A 70 -6.31 18.37 3.44
C ILE A 70 -6.21 19.67 2.68
N ILE A 71 -7.36 20.31 2.45
CA ILE A 71 -7.46 21.58 1.74
C ILE A 71 -8.08 22.60 2.67
N ASP A 72 -7.38 23.68 2.93
CA ASP A 72 -7.82 24.74 3.84
C ASP A 72 -8.21 24.21 5.22
N GLY A 73 -7.45 23.25 5.73
CA GLY A 73 -7.71 22.65 7.04
C GLY A 73 -8.85 21.65 7.06
N LYS A 74 -9.42 21.31 5.93
CA LYS A 74 -10.51 20.35 5.83
C LYS A 74 -10.09 19.14 5.03
N VAL A 75 -10.61 17.97 5.43
CA VAL A 75 -10.40 16.73 4.69
C VAL A 75 -11.37 16.68 3.53
N GLU A 76 -10.85 16.46 2.32
CA GLU A 76 -11.67 16.36 1.12
C GLU A 76 -11.30 15.10 0.34
N ILE A 77 -12.30 14.50 -0.28
CA ILE A 77 -12.11 13.39 -1.20
C ILE A 77 -11.79 13.99 -2.58
N VAL A 78 -10.62 13.64 -3.11
CA VAL A 78 -10.13 14.25 -4.35
C VAL A 78 -10.08 13.26 -5.51
N ASP A 79 -10.63 12.06 -5.30
CA ASP A 79 -10.66 11.06 -6.37
C ASP A 79 -11.96 10.27 -6.34
#